data_2bb74d7d80fd16272de74dcd30fbc104
#
_entry.id   2bb74d7d80fd16272de74dcd30fbc104
#
_cell.length_a   1.000
_cell.length_b   1.000
_cell.length_c   1.000
_cell.angle_alpha   90.00
_cell.angle_beta   90.00
_cell.angle_gamma   90.00
#
_symmetry.space_group_name_H-M   'P 1'
#
loop_
_entity.id
_entity.type
_entity.pdbx_description
1 polymer ?
#
loop_
_entity_poly.entity_id
_entity_poly.type
_entity_poly.pdbx_seq_one_letter_code
_entity_poly.pdbx_strand_id
1 'polypeptide(L)'
;MKFLYTFILFLATSLNAQSFGQNKVQYRDFDWNFIQTPHFDIYYYGGEQDLAEFAADVAEESYEQISVHLRWDLKRRVSIMVYNSHNEFQQTNVVRTYMREGIGGVTELFKNRVVFPFEGNYEQFRHVIHHELVHAMINDMVYGGSMQNVISSRTRIRVPIWSNEGLAEYLSSNWDTKADMVMRDIAVHERMPSVKELNYFMAYKGGQSLWRFISGKYGREKIGDIFRSMKRTQ
;
A
#
# COMPACT_ATOMS: atom_id res chain seq x y z
N MET A 1 -21.09 -27.80 43.60
CA MET A 1 -20.22 -26.64 43.31
C MET A 1 -19.00 -27.02 42.48
N LYS A 2 -18.20 -28.05 42.81
CA LYS A 2 -16.98 -28.41 42.04
C LYS A 2 -17.24 -28.71 40.55
N PHE A 3 -18.34 -29.39 40.21
CA PHE A 3 -18.74 -29.69 38.82
C PHE A 3 -19.09 -28.44 38.01
N LEU A 4 -19.65 -27.41 38.63
CA LEU A 4 -20.00 -26.16 37.97
C LEU A 4 -18.76 -25.37 37.53
N TYR A 5 -17.73 -25.33 38.38
CA TYR A 5 -16.46 -24.66 38.04
C TYR A 5 -15.70 -25.39 36.95
N THR A 6 -15.72 -26.73 36.92
CA THR A 6 -15.11 -27.53 35.86
C THR A 6 -15.81 -27.28 34.50
N PHE A 7 -17.14 -27.16 34.48
CA PHE A 7 -17.91 -26.87 33.29
C PHE A 7 -17.67 -25.46 32.75
N ILE A 8 -17.58 -24.44 33.63
CA ILE A 8 -17.25 -23.05 33.27
C ILE A 8 -15.82 -22.96 32.71
N LEU A 9 -14.86 -23.69 33.31
CA LEU A 9 -13.48 -23.71 32.80
C LEU A 9 -13.39 -24.34 31.42
N PHE A 10 -14.18 -25.37 31.11
CA PHE A 10 -14.25 -26.01 29.80
C PHE A 10 -14.90 -25.11 28.73
N LEU A 11 -15.93 -24.33 29.11
CA LEU A 11 -16.53 -23.33 28.21
C LEU A 11 -15.56 -22.20 27.90
N ALA A 12 -14.77 -21.74 28.86
CA ALA A 12 -13.80 -20.66 28.67
C ALA A 12 -12.65 -21.05 27.72
N THR A 13 -12.23 -22.32 27.73
CA THR A 13 -11.21 -22.83 26.80
C THR A 13 -11.74 -22.98 25.36
N SER A 14 -13.04 -23.25 25.20
CA SER A 14 -13.68 -23.36 23.88
C SER A 14 -13.80 -22.02 23.14
N LEU A 15 -13.89 -20.91 23.88
CA LEU A 15 -13.98 -19.56 23.28
C LEU A 15 -12.66 -19.09 22.63
N ASN A 16 -11.51 -19.64 23.05
CA ASN A 16 -10.22 -19.32 22.44
C ASN A 16 -9.88 -20.17 21.20
N ALA A 17 -10.64 -21.26 20.96
CA ALA A 17 -10.40 -22.15 19.82
C ALA A 17 -10.95 -21.58 18.49
N GLN A 18 -11.76 -20.50 18.52
CA GLN A 18 -12.34 -19.90 17.32
C GLN A 18 -11.42 -18.92 16.58
N SER A 19 -10.22 -18.66 17.07
CA SER A 19 -9.25 -17.82 16.37
C SER A 19 -8.24 -18.60 15.51
N PHE A 20 -8.36 -19.91 15.42
CA PHE A 20 -7.57 -20.74 14.51
C PHE A 20 -8.12 -20.64 13.09
N GLY A 21 -7.32 -20.07 12.19
CA GLY A 21 -7.63 -20.01 10.76
C GLY A 21 -8.02 -18.64 10.26
N GLN A 22 -7.15 -17.64 10.46
CA GLN A 22 -7.30 -16.33 9.78
C GLN A 22 -6.72 -16.33 8.34
N ASN A 23 -6.18 -17.46 7.89
CA ASN A 23 -5.72 -17.60 6.53
C ASN A 23 -6.92 -17.78 5.59
N LYS A 24 -6.90 -17.04 4.50
CA LYS A 24 -7.88 -17.23 3.43
C LYS A 24 -7.68 -18.60 2.80
N VAL A 25 -8.77 -19.20 2.37
CA VAL A 25 -8.70 -20.46 1.63
C VAL A 25 -8.04 -20.19 0.28
N GLN A 26 -7.00 -20.94 -0.01
CA GLN A 26 -6.38 -20.97 -1.33
C GLN A 26 -7.01 -22.10 -2.13
N TYR A 27 -7.73 -21.73 -3.18
CA TYR A 27 -8.45 -22.69 -4.04
C TYR A 27 -7.55 -23.26 -5.15
N ARG A 28 -6.37 -22.67 -5.33
CA ARG A 28 -5.43 -23.01 -6.37
C ARG A 28 -4.00 -22.95 -5.85
N ASP A 29 -3.21 -23.96 -6.17
CA ASP A 29 -1.78 -23.93 -6.00
C ASP A 29 -1.14 -23.19 -7.18
N PHE A 30 -0.25 -22.26 -6.91
CA PHE A 30 0.47 -21.48 -7.91
C PHE A 30 1.93 -21.96 -7.99
N ASP A 31 2.36 -22.31 -9.19
CA ASP A 31 3.77 -22.59 -9.47
C ASP A 31 4.50 -21.27 -9.75
N TRP A 32 5.05 -20.69 -8.70
CA TRP A 32 5.64 -19.36 -8.73
C TRP A 32 7.04 -19.39 -9.36
N ASN A 33 7.22 -18.53 -10.36
CA ASN A 33 8.49 -18.13 -10.92
C ASN A 33 8.82 -16.71 -10.48
N PHE A 34 10.04 -16.22 -10.69
CA PHE A 34 10.37 -14.84 -10.41
C PHE A 34 11.42 -14.27 -11.36
N ILE A 35 11.35 -12.95 -11.58
CA ILE A 35 12.34 -12.13 -12.25
C ILE A 35 12.98 -11.24 -11.20
N GLN A 36 14.29 -11.13 -11.20
CA GLN A 36 15.02 -10.27 -10.29
C GLN A 36 15.56 -9.05 -11.02
N THR A 37 15.27 -7.88 -10.46
CA THR A 37 15.80 -6.57 -10.90
C THR A 37 16.70 -5.97 -9.81
N PRO A 38 17.33 -4.81 -10.01
CA PRO A 38 18.13 -4.16 -8.97
C PRO A 38 17.38 -3.94 -7.65
N HIS A 39 16.09 -3.53 -7.72
CA HIS A 39 15.32 -3.15 -6.53
C HIS A 39 14.15 -4.06 -6.20
N PHE A 40 13.78 -4.98 -7.11
CA PHE A 40 12.59 -5.80 -6.96
C PHE A 40 12.83 -7.29 -7.26
N ASP A 41 12.01 -8.14 -6.63
CA ASP A 41 11.84 -9.55 -6.98
C ASP A 41 10.37 -9.71 -7.41
N ILE A 42 10.13 -9.89 -8.72
CA ILE A 42 8.79 -9.95 -9.33
C ILE A 42 8.35 -11.40 -9.46
N TYR A 43 7.38 -11.80 -8.66
CA TYR A 43 6.82 -13.16 -8.67
C TYR A 43 5.61 -13.26 -9.59
N TYR A 44 5.55 -14.29 -10.40
CA TYR A 44 4.49 -14.58 -11.36
C TYR A 44 4.29 -16.08 -11.54
N TYR A 45 3.22 -16.51 -12.21
CA TYR A 45 2.90 -17.92 -12.46
C TYR A 45 2.16 -18.10 -13.78
N GLY A 46 1.96 -19.34 -14.20
CA GLY A 46 1.09 -19.69 -15.34
C GLY A 46 1.62 -19.28 -16.71
N GLY A 47 2.94 -19.02 -16.84
CA GLY A 47 3.54 -18.66 -18.13
C GLY A 47 3.42 -17.17 -18.49
N GLU A 48 2.94 -16.32 -17.56
CA GLU A 48 2.75 -14.86 -17.75
C GLU A 48 4.06 -14.07 -17.55
N GLN A 49 5.13 -14.53 -18.22
CA GLN A 49 6.44 -13.88 -18.14
C GLN A 49 6.41 -12.45 -18.71
N ASP A 50 5.72 -12.23 -19.83
CA ASP A 50 5.62 -10.90 -20.46
C ASP A 50 4.96 -9.88 -19.52
N LEU A 51 3.94 -10.32 -18.75
CA LEU A 51 3.30 -9.49 -17.74
C LEU A 51 4.25 -9.16 -16.58
N ALA A 52 5.06 -10.13 -16.17
CA ALA A 52 6.06 -9.94 -15.13
C ALA A 52 7.20 -9.02 -15.58
N GLU A 53 7.65 -9.11 -16.83
CA GLU A 53 8.64 -8.21 -17.43
C GLU A 53 8.09 -6.77 -17.49
N PHE A 54 6.84 -6.60 -17.94
CA PHE A 54 6.17 -5.29 -17.89
C PHE A 54 6.09 -4.73 -16.46
N ALA A 55 5.73 -5.57 -15.49
CA ALA A 55 5.68 -5.13 -14.08
C ALA A 55 7.07 -4.75 -13.56
N ALA A 56 8.12 -5.46 -13.96
CA ALA A 56 9.50 -5.17 -13.60
C ALA A 56 9.97 -3.82 -14.14
N ASP A 57 9.72 -3.56 -15.42
CA ASP A 57 10.08 -2.29 -16.07
C ASP A 57 9.36 -1.12 -15.42
N VAL A 58 8.04 -1.25 -15.19
CA VAL A 58 7.24 -0.23 -14.52
C VAL A 58 7.69 -0.01 -13.08
N ALA A 59 8.06 -1.06 -12.36
CA ALA A 59 8.52 -0.95 -10.98
C ALA A 59 9.83 -0.17 -10.89
N GLU A 60 10.81 -0.47 -11.75
CA GLU A 60 12.09 0.26 -11.78
C GLU A 60 11.91 1.73 -12.20
N GLU A 61 11.11 1.99 -13.24
CA GLU A 61 10.77 3.36 -13.65
C GLU A 61 10.11 4.15 -12.51
N SER A 62 9.17 3.51 -11.81
CA SER A 62 8.49 4.12 -10.66
C SER A 62 9.47 4.40 -9.51
N TYR A 63 10.38 3.45 -9.22
CA TYR A 63 11.41 3.63 -8.21
C TYR A 63 12.28 4.85 -8.49
N GLU A 64 12.77 5.00 -9.71
CA GLU A 64 13.60 6.15 -10.10
C GLU A 64 12.88 7.47 -9.82
N GLN A 65 11.59 7.56 -10.19
CA GLN A 65 10.80 8.77 -9.97
C GLN A 65 10.53 9.04 -8.50
N ILE A 66 10.12 8.03 -7.74
CA ILE A 66 9.76 8.15 -6.32
C ILE A 66 11.01 8.45 -5.48
N SER A 67 12.14 7.79 -5.76
CA SER A 67 13.39 7.98 -5.01
C SER A 67 13.88 9.42 -5.07
N VAL A 68 13.76 10.08 -6.23
CA VAL A 68 14.10 11.50 -6.40
C VAL A 68 13.21 12.39 -5.53
N HIS A 69 11.88 12.14 -5.51
CA HIS A 69 10.94 12.96 -4.74
C HIS A 69 11.08 12.76 -3.23
N LEU A 70 11.27 11.52 -2.80
CA LEU A 70 11.47 11.20 -1.39
C LEU A 70 12.92 11.46 -0.92
N ARG A 71 13.89 11.55 -1.83
CA ARG A 71 15.32 11.52 -1.56
C ARG A 71 15.66 10.33 -0.67
N TRP A 72 15.21 9.17 -1.09
CA TRP A 72 15.32 7.93 -0.34
C TRP A 72 15.56 6.75 -1.28
N ASP A 73 16.53 5.93 -0.91
CA ASP A 73 16.83 4.69 -1.60
C ASP A 73 16.33 3.49 -0.78
N LEU A 74 15.73 2.51 -1.47
CA LEU A 74 15.31 1.26 -0.84
C LEU A 74 16.52 0.54 -0.23
N LYS A 75 16.38 0.13 1.02
CA LYS A 75 17.44 -0.61 1.72
C LYS A 75 17.46 -2.10 1.39
N ARG A 76 16.36 -2.62 0.91
CA ARG A 76 16.18 -4.03 0.54
C ARG A 76 15.26 -4.10 -0.67
N ARG A 77 15.41 -5.17 -1.45
CA ARG A 77 14.47 -5.46 -2.52
C ARG A 77 13.06 -5.58 -1.98
N VAL A 78 12.11 -5.12 -2.78
CA VAL A 78 10.68 -5.29 -2.54
C VAL A 78 10.21 -6.50 -3.33
N SER A 79 9.52 -7.43 -2.68
CA SER A 79 8.89 -8.55 -3.37
C SER A 79 7.54 -8.12 -3.92
N ILE A 80 7.37 -8.23 -5.22
CA ILE A 80 6.12 -7.92 -5.93
C ILE A 80 5.50 -9.24 -6.40
N MET A 81 4.24 -9.49 -6.04
CA MET A 81 3.50 -10.66 -6.49
C MET A 81 2.40 -10.22 -7.43
N VAL A 82 2.47 -10.69 -8.68
CA VAL A 82 1.50 -10.40 -9.73
C VAL A 82 0.52 -11.57 -9.85
N TYR A 83 -0.76 -11.27 -9.65
CA TYR A 83 -1.85 -12.22 -9.89
C TYR A 83 -2.49 -11.95 -11.24
N ASN A 84 -2.85 -13.01 -11.97
CA ASN A 84 -3.41 -12.91 -13.30
C ASN A 84 -4.89 -12.48 -13.33
N SER A 85 -5.52 -12.41 -12.16
CA SER A 85 -6.89 -11.94 -12.00
C SER A 85 -7.18 -11.46 -10.58
N HIS A 86 -8.23 -10.66 -10.42
CA HIS A 86 -8.72 -10.23 -9.11
C HIS A 86 -9.20 -11.43 -8.25
N ASN A 87 -9.82 -12.44 -8.85
CA ASN A 87 -10.27 -13.63 -8.13
C ASN A 87 -9.10 -14.42 -7.51
N GLU A 88 -7.99 -14.50 -8.20
CA GLU A 88 -6.78 -15.14 -7.67
C GLU A 88 -6.10 -14.27 -6.61
N PHE A 89 -6.08 -12.96 -6.81
CA PHE A 89 -5.60 -12.00 -5.82
C PHE A 89 -6.36 -12.06 -4.50
N GLN A 90 -7.66 -12.34 -4.51
CA GLN A 90 -8.46 -12.49 -3.29
C GLN A 90 -7.97 -13.62 -2.37
N GLN A 91 -7.23 -14.60 -2.91
CA GLN A 91 -6.66 -15.72 -2.16
C GLN A 91 -5.37 -15.35 -1.41
N THR A 92 -4.80 -14.16 -1.69
CA THR A 92 -3.54 -13.76 -1.06
C THR A 92 -3.65 -13.72 0.47
N ASN A 93 -2.67 -14.32 1.14
CA ASN A 93 -2.49 -14.26 2.59
C ASN A 93 -1.43 -13.23 3.04
N VAL A 94 -0.98 -12.38 2.13
CA VAL A 94 -0.06 -11.27 2.44
C VAL A 94 -0.69 -10.30 3.44
N VAL A 95 -1.99 -10.04 3.29
CA VAL A 95 -2.77 -9.24 4.23
C VAL A 95 -4.00 -10.01 4.71
N ARG A 96 -4.43 -9.73 5.94
CA ARG A 96 -5.60 -10.40 6.55
C ARG A 96 -6.93 -9.89 6.01
N THR A 97 -6.95 -8.67 5.51
CA THR A 97 -8.17 -8.03 5.00
C THR A 97 -8.65 -8.74 3.74
N TYR A 98 -9.97 -8.92 3.62
CA TYR A 98 -10.57 -9.46 2.41
C TYR A 98 -10.43 -8.45 1.25
N MET A 99 -9.90 -8.90 0.12
CA MET A 99 -9.72 -8.10 -1.08
C MET A 99 -11.04 -7.96 -1.83
N ARG A 100 -11.73 -6.82 -1.61
CA ARG A 100 -12.98 -6.50 -2.32
C ARG A 100 -12.68 -6.03 -3.74
N GLU A 101 -13.68 -6.13 -4.61
CA GLU A 101 -13.64 -5.45 -5.91
C GLU A 101 -13.26 -3.97 -5.73
N GLY A 102 -12.42 -3.47 -6.63
CA GLY A 102 -11.92 -2.09 -6.57
C GLY A 102 -10.63 -1.89 -5.75
N ILE A 103 -10.12 -2.93 -5.08
CA ILE A 103 -8.78 -2.90 -4.49
C ILE A 103 -7.78 -3.33 -5.57
N GLY A 104 -7.07 -2.37 -6.16
CA GLY A 104 -6.14 -2.60 -7.26
C GLY A 104 -4.79 -3.17 -6.84
N GLY A 105 -4.44 -3.06 -5.56
CA GLY A 105 -3.19 -3.57 -5.01
C GLY A 105 -3.16 -3.47 -3.50
N VAL A 106 -2.16 -4.05 -2.88
CA VAL A 106 -1.90 -3.89 -1.44
C VAL A 106 -0.41 -3.94 -1.14
N THR A 107 0.02 -3.04 -0.29
CA THR A 107 1.37 -2.99 0.26
C THR A 107 1.38 -3.48 1.70
N GLU A 108 2.15 -4.53 1.98
CA GLU A 108 2.32 -5.02 3.34
C GLU A 108 3.31 -4.15 4.12
N LEU A 109 2.88 -3.66 5.27
CA LEU A 109 3.67 -2.74 6.08
C LEU A 109 5.01 -3.35 6.60
N PHE A 110 5.05 -4.66 6.89
CA PHE A 110 6.12 -5.23 7.70
C PHE A 110 7.14 -6.07 6.94
N LYS A 111 6.78 -6.65 5.80
CA LYS A 111 7.64 -7.58 5.06
C LYS A 111 8.07 -7.05 3.70
N ASN A 112 7.78 -5.79 3.44
CA ASN A 112 8.15 -5.13 2.19
C ASN A 112 7.67 -5.91 0.95
N ARG A 113 6.40 -6.34 0.98
CA ARG A 113 5.75 -7.07 -0.12
C ARG A 113 4.61 -6.25 -0.68
N VAL A 114 4.49 -6.28 -1.98
CA VAL A 114 3.42 -5.63 -2.72
C VAL A 114 2.71 -6.68 -3.58
N VAL A 115 1.40 -6.60 -3.67
CA VAL A 115 0.60 -7.59 -4.39
C VAL A 115 -0.37 -6.88 -5.31
N PHE A 116 -0.44 -7.29 -6.57
CA PHE A 116 -1.31 -6.71 -7.59
C PHE A 116 -2.10 -7.79 -8.35
N PRO A 117 -3.37 -7.57 -8.67
CA PRO A 117 -4.06 -8.26 -9.74
C PRO A 117 -3.82 -7.54 -11.07
N PHE A 118 -3.69 -8.29 -12.15
CA PHE A 118 -3.83 -7.75 -13.50
C PHE A 118 -5.28 -7.91 -13.97
N GLU A 119 -5.92 -6.80 -14.29
CA GLU A 119 -7.34 -6.76 -14.70
C GLU A 119 -7.50 -6.47 -16.21
N GLY A 120 -6.47 -6.78 -17.02
CA GLY A 120 -6.51 -6.67 -18.47
C GLY A 120 -6.22 -5.28 -19.02
N ASN A 121 -5.90 -4.29 -18.18
CA ASN A 121 -5.56 -2.93 -18.61
C ASN A 121 -4.15 -2.54 -18.13
N TYR A 122 -3.20 -2.43 -19.06
CA TYR A 122 -1.81 -2.11 -18.76
C TYR A 122 -1.61 -0.68 -18.24
N GLU A 123 -2.41 0.29 -18.67
CA GLU A 123 -2.32 1.67 -18.18
C GLU A 123 -2.75 1.76 -16.72
N GLN A 124 -3.87 1.12 -16.39
CA GLN A 124 -4.34 1.02 -15.00
C GLN A 124 -3.34 0.23 -14.15
N PHE A 125 -2.77 -0.84 -14.68
CA PHE A 125 -1.79 -1.66 -13.98
C PHE A 125 -0.51 -0.87 -13.68
N ARG A 126 0.00 -0.09 -14.64
CA ARG A 126 1.11 0.86 -14.44
C ARG A 126 0.81 1.85 -13.30
N HIS A 127 -0.38 2.44 -13.32
CA HIS A 127 -0.80 3.38 -12.26
C HIS A 127 -0.81 2.72 -10.89
N VAL A 128 -1.38 1.52 -10.77
CA VAL A 128 -1.46 0.78 -9.50
C VAL A 128 -0.08 0.39 -8.99
N ILE A 129 0.81 -0.11 -9.86
CA ILE A 129 2.20 -0.42 -9.48
C ILE A 129 2.88 0.81 -8.88
N HIS A 130 2.81 1.95 -9.58
CA HIS A 130 3.42 3.19 -9.09
C HIS A 130 2.83 3.63 -7.74
N HIS A 131 1.50 3.59 -7.60
CA HIS A 131 0.78 3.94 -6.38
C HIS A 131 1.24 3.12 -5.18
N GLU A 132 1.25 1.80 -5.30
CA GLU A 132 1.65 0.91 -4.21
C GLU A 132 3.15 1.00 -3.89
N LEU A 133 4.00 1.28 -4.89
CA LEU A 133 5.42 1.48 -4.65
C LEU A 133 5.71 2.76 -3.85
N VAL A 134 4.88 3.80 -3.98
CA VAL A 134 4.97 4.97 -3.08
C VAL A 134 4.76 4.54 -1.64
N HIS A 135 3.75 3.69 -1.36
CA HIS A 135 3.53 3.15 -0.02
C HIS A 135 4.70 2.29 0.46
N ALA A 136 5.25 1.43 -0.39
CA ALA A 136 6.40 0.59 -0.04
C ALA A 136 7.62 1.45 0.34
N MET A 137 7.92 2.50 -0.43
CA MET A 137 9.04 3.40 -0.17
C MET A 137 8.84 4.27 1.06
N ILE A 138 7.62 4.77 1.31
CA ILE A 138 7.29 5.48 2.56
C ILE A 138 7.47 4.53 3.76
N ASN A 139 6.99 3.30 3.65
CA ASN A 139 7.12 2.30 4.70
C ASN A 139 8.58 1.97 5.00
N ASP A 140 9.41 1.80 3.97
CA ASP A 140 10.86 1.58 4.13
C ASP A 140 11.54 2.80 4.77
N MET A 141 11.19 4.01 4.33
CA MET A 141 11.72 5.27 4.85
C MET A 141 11.36 5.49 6.32
N VAL A 142 10.09 5.29 6.69
CA VAL A 142 9.56 5.60 8.03
C VAL A 142 9.90 4.49 9.01
N TYR A 143 9.73 3.23 8.62
CA TYR A 143 9.86 2.05 9.50
C TYR A 143 11.13 1.24 9.25
N GLY A 144 11.92 1.57 8.21
CA GLY A 144 13.18 0.91 7.89
C GLY A 144 13.03 -0.54 7.44
N GLY A 145 11.86 -0.95 6.92
CA GLY A 145 11.60 -2.28 6.39
C GLY A 145 11.77 -3.43 7.39
N SER A 146 11.78 -3.16 8.71
CA SER A 146 12.01 -4.15 9.76
C SER A 146 10.84 -4.24 10.72
N MET A 147 10.31 -5.45 10.87
CA MET A 147 9.26 -5.77 11.85
C MET A 147 9.69 -5.42 13.28
N GLN A 148 10.98 -5.57 13.58
CA GLN A 148 11.55 -5.27 14.88
C GLN A 148 11.49 -3.77 15.21
N ASN A 149 11.69 -2.91 14.21
CA ASN A 149 11.59 -1.46 14.37
C ASN A 149 10.16 -0.98 14.59
N VAL A 150 9.18 -1.67 14.05
CA VAL A 150 7.75 -1.33 14.25
C VAL A 150 7.27 -1.78 15.62
N ILE A 151 7.73 -2.94 16.10
CA ILE A 151 7.35 -3.49 17.40
C ILE A 151 8.09 -2.77 18.53
N SER A 152 9.37 -2.44 18.32
CA SER A 152 10.22 -1.78 19.32
C SER A 152 10.05 -0.26 19.36
N SER A 153 9.48 0.36 18.32
CA SER A 153 9.16 1.78 18.36
C SER A 153 8.04 2.00 19.37
N ARG A 154 8.41 2.49 20.56
CA ARG A 154 7.46 2.94 21.59
C ARG A 154 6.51 4.02 21.11
N THR A 155 6.78 4.60 19.97
CA THR A 155 6.02 5.65 19.29
C THR A 155 5.54 5.14 17.94
N ARG A 156 4.25 4.88 17.81
CA ARG A 156 3.62 4.56 16.53
C ARG A 156 3.54 5.84 15.70
N ILE A 157 4.50 6.04 14.79
CA ILE A 157 4.32 7.05 13.74
C ILE A 157 3.08 6.64 12.95
N ARG A 158 2.06 7.47 13.00
CA ARG A 158 0.90 7.30 12.13
C ARG A 158 0.96 8.36 11.06
N VAL A 159 1.35 7.95 9.87
CA VAL A 159 1.18 8.80 8.68
C VAL A 159 -0.33 8.98 8.47
N PRO A 160 -0.84 10.22 8.42
CA PRO A 160 -2.25 10.44 8.16
C PRO A 160 -2.67 9.84 6.82
N ILE A 161 -3.87 9.25 6.76
CA ILE A 161 -4.36 8.56 5.56
C ILE A 161 -4.35 9.48 4.34
N TRP A 162 -4.78 10.72 4.47
CA TRP A 162 -4.75 11.69 3.38
C TRP A 162 -3.33 11.99 2.86
N SER A 163 -2.34 11.93 3.76
CA SER A 163 -0.94 12.16 3.40
C SER A 163 -0.35 10.98 2.66
N ASN A 164 -0.71 9.76 3.08
CA ASN A 164 -0.23 8.52 2.48
C ASN A 164 -0.88 8.27 1.11
N GLU A 165 -2.21 8.21 1.07
CA GLU A 165 -2.98 7.96 -0.16
C GLU A 165 -2.85 9.12 -1.15
N GLY A 166 -2.93 10.35 -0.64
CA GLY A 166 -2.80 11.54 -1.48
C GLY A 166 -1.42 11.68 -2.13
N LEU A 167 -0.34 11.26 -1.44
CA LEU A 167 0.98 11.25 -2.05
C LEU A 167 1.09 10.16 -3.12
N ALA A 168 0.56 8.97 -2.84
CA ALA A 168 0.55 7.89 -3.82
C ALA A 168 -0.20 8.30 -5.09
N GLU A 169 -1.36 8.95 -4.97
CA GLU A 169 -2.09 9.52 -6.10
C GLU A 169 -1.32 10.66 -6.81
N TYR A 170 -0.71 11.56 -6.04
CA TYR A 170 0.03 12.68 -6.61
C TYR A 170 1.26 12.24 -7.41
N LEU A 171 2.01 11.26 -6.92
CA LEU A 171 3.20 10.78 -7.61
C LEU A 171 2.86 9.86 -8.80
N SER A 172 1.79 9.05 -8.71
CA SER A 172 1.39 8.13 -9.77
C SER A 172 0.61 8.79 -10.93
N SER A 173 -0.20 9.81 -10.64
CA SER A 173 -1.06 10.48 -11.63
C SER A 173 -0.76 11.97 -11.81
N ASN A 174 0.08 12.56 -10.96
CA ASN A 174 0.33 14.00 -10.88
C ASN A 174 -0.98 14.76 -10.61
N TRP A 175 -1.57 15.40 -11.63
CA TRP A 175 -2.86 16.07 -11.56
C TRP A 175 -3.67 15.76 -12.83
N ASP A 176 -4.60 14.85 -12.70
CA ASP A 176 -5.44 14.40 -13.80
C ASP A 176 -6.79 15.16 -13.87
N THR A 177 -7.50 14.95 -14.99
CA THR A 177 -8.83 15.54 -15.22
C THR A 177 -9.85 15.14 -14.16
N LYS A 178 -9.76 13.91 -13.64
CA LYS A 178 -10.66 13.40 -12.60
C LYS A 178 -10.44 14.12 -11.27
N ALA A 179 -9.18 14.33 -10.88
CA ALA A 179 -8.84 15.11 -9.70
C ALA A 179 -9.31 16.56 -9.82
N ASP A 180 -9.07 17.18 -11.00
CA ASP A 180 -9.51 18.56 -11.26
C ASP A 180 -11.03 18.69 -11.19
N MET A 181 -11.77 17.78 -11.81
CA MET A 181 -13.23 17.77 -11.81
C MET A 181 -13.79 17.68 -10.37
N VAL A 182 -13.29 16.71 -9.59
CA VAL A 182 -13.75 16.48 -8.22
C VAL A 182 -13.44 17.67 -7.33
N MET A 183 -12.21 18.19 -7.36
CA MET A 183 -11.80 19.28 -6.50
C MET A 183 -12.46 20.59 -6.89
N ARG A 184 -12.72 20.82 -8.18
CA ARG A 184 -13.44 21.98 -8.67
C ARG A 184 -14.92 21.96 -8.25
N ASP A 185 -15.59 20.81 -8.36
CA ASP A 185 -16.97 20.64 -7.90
C ASP A 185 -17.11 20.94 -6.40
N ILE A 186 -16.23 20.38 -5.59
CA ILE A 186 -16.21 20.61 -4.14
C ILE A 186 -15.96 22.08 -3.80
N ALA A 187 -15.06 22.74 -4.52
CA ALA A 187 -14.74 24.15 -4.29
C ALA A 187 -15.92 25.07 -4.66
N VAL A 188 -16.56 24.83 -5.80
CA VAL A 188 -17.71 25.64 -6.28
C VAL A 188 -18.90 25.53 -5.30
N HIS A 189 -19.10 24.35 -4.71
CA HIS A 189 -20.19 24.13 -3.75
C HIS A 189 -19.81 24.43 -2.28
N GLU A 190 -18.63 24.99 -2.05
CA GLU A 190 -18.10 25.34 -0.72
C GLU A 190 -18.12 24.15 0.29
N ARG A 191 -17.90 22.92 -0.23
CA ARG A 191 -17.96 21.67 0.55
C ARG A 191 -16.60 21.11 0.90
N MET A 192 -15.55 21.95 0.88
CA MET A 192 -14.19 21.49 1.18
C MET A 192 -14.10 21.04 2.64
N PRO A 193 -13.82 19.75 2.90
CA PRO A 193 -13.62 19.28 4.26
C PRO A 193 -12.30 19.83 4.85
N SER A 194 -12.21 19.89 6.15
CA SER A 194 -10.94 20.18 6.81
C SER A 194 -9.94 19.06 6.57
N VAL A 195 -8.64 19.35 6.70
CA VAL A 195 -7.57 18.33 6.50
C VAL A 195 -7.73 17.12 7.43
N LYS A 196 -8.33 17.32 8.62
CA LYS A 196 -8.58 16.24 9.59
C LYS A 196 -9.71 15.30 9.16
N GLU A 197 -10.58 15.78 8.28
CA GLU A 197 -11.75 15.04 7.76
C GLU A 197 -11.50 14.40 6.40
N LEU A 198 -10.30 14.54 5.83
CA LEU A 198 -9.91 13.87 4.61
C LEU A 198 -9.74 12.36 4.86
N ASN A 199 -10.81 11.62 4.60
CA ASN A 199 -10.88 10.18 4.73
C ASN A 199 -11.56 9.55 3.50
N TYR A 200 -11.56 8.23 3.38
CA TYR A 200 -12.10 7.49 2.24
C TYR A 200 -11.64 8.11 0.90
N PHE A 201 -12.56 8.34 -0.01
CA PHE A 201 -12.30 8.92 -1.33
C PHE A 201 -11.59 10.29 -1.25
N MET A 202 -11.92 11.11 -0.26
CA MET A 202 -11.30 12.42 -0.07
C MET A 202 -9.86 12.33 0.45
N ALA A 203 -9.45 11.22 1.04
CA ALA A 203 -8.04 10.99 1.37
C ALA A 203 -7.18 10.95 0.11
N TYR A 204 -7.69 10.35 -0.98
CA TYR A 204 -7.02 10.29 -2.28
C TYR A 204 -7.01 11.65 -2.97
N LYS A 205 -8.15 12.16 -3.37
CA LYS A 205 -8.23 13.37 -4.21
C LYS A 205 -7.95 14.67 -3.46
N GLY A 206 -8.44 14.81 -2.25
CA GLY A 206 -8.10 15.94 -1.36
C GLY A 206 -6.62 15.91 -0.94
N GLY A 207 -6.11 14.73 -0.61
CA GLY A 207 -4.69 14.54 -0.30
C GLY A 207 -3.78 14.84 -1.51
N GLN A 208 -4.14 14.38 -2.71
CA GLN A 208 -3.47 14.70 -3.98
C GLN A 208 -3.40 16.22 -4.20
N SER A 209 -4.51 16.92 -3.96
CA SER A 209 -4.58 18.39 -4.07
C SER A 209 -3.64 19.08 -3.08
N LEU A 210 -3.59 18.62 -1.83
CA LEU A 210 -2.67 19.17 -0.82
C LEU A 210 -1.22 18.96 -1.20
N TRP A 211 -0.83 17.78 -1.68
CA TRP A 211 0.53 17.51 -2.11
C TRP A 211 0.92 18.32 -3.35
N ARG A 212 -0.02 18.50 -4.29
CA ARG A 212 0.18 19.42 -5.42
C ARG A 212 0.43 20.86 -4.95
N PHE A 213 -0.36 21.34 -3.98
CA PHE A 213 -0.16 22.66 -3.39
C PHE A 213 1.18 22.80 -2.68
N ILE A 214 1.54 21.82 -1.84
CA ILE A 214 2.80 21.81 -1.11
C ILE A 214 3.98 21.81 -2.08
N SER A 215 3.96 20.95 -3.09
CA SER A 215 5.01 20.83 -4.09
C SER A 215 5.12 22.08 -4.95
N GLY A 216 4.00 22.68 -5.33
CA GLY A 216 3.99 23.91 -6.14
C GLY A 216 4.46 25.15 -5.37
N LYS A 217 4.16 25.22 -4.07
CA LYS A 217 4.50 26.39 -3.23
C LYS A 217 5.90 26.30 -2.61
N TYR A 218 6.34 25.12 -2.21
CA TYR A 218 7.53 24.93 -1.41
C TYR A 218 8.63 24.10 -2.09
N GLY A 219 8.34 23.55 -3.26
CA GLY A 219 9.23 22.67 -4.02
C GLY A 219 8.95 21.17 -3.76
N ARG A 220 9.19 20.36 -4.78
CA ARG A 220 8.97 18.90 -4.73
C ARG A 220 9.89 18.21 -3.72
N GLU A 221 11.08 18.75 -3.50
CA GLU A 221 12.05 18.24 -2.53
C GLU A 221 11.54 18.28 -1.08
N LYS A 222 10.53 19.09 -0.78
CA LYS A 222 9.90 19.16 0.55
C LYS A 222 9.11 17.92 0.93
N ILE A 223 8.69 17.12 -0.05
CA ILE A 223 8.01 15.85 0.21
C ILE A 223 8.86 14.95 1.11
N GLY A 224 10.09 14.66 0.71
CA GLY A 224 11.00 13.85 1.49
C GLY A 224 11.36 14.48 2.85
N ASP A 225 11.49 15.82 2.92
CA ASP A 225 11.78 16.54 4.18
C ASP A 225 10.65 16.35 5.21
N ILE A 226 9.38 16.38 4.77
CA ILE A 226 8.22 16.18 5.64
C ILE A 226 8.26 14.78 6.27
N PHE A 227 8.44 13.72 5.48
CA PHE A 227 8.51 12.36 6.00
C PHE A 227 9.75 12.13 6.90
N ARG A 228 10.90 12.72 6.57
CA ARG A 228 12.07 12.67 7.46
C ARG A 228 11.83 13.38 8.78
N SER A 229 11.10 14.50 8.78
CA SER A 229 10.79 15.22 10.03
C SER A 229 9.89 14.41 10.95
N MET A 230 8.93 13.66 10.41
CA MET A 230 8.08 12.76 11.18
C MET A 230 8.87 11.68 11.94
N LYS A 231 10.02 11.26 11.40
CA LYS A 231 10.92 10.29 12.04
C LYS A 231 11.81 10.91 13.12
N ARG A 232 12.15 12.20 13.03
CA ARG A 232 13.06 12.90 13.95
C ARG A 232 12.39 13.44 15.21
N THR A 233 11.07 13.61 15.20
CA THR A 233 10.30 14.15 16.33
C THR A 233 10.02 13.10 17.42
N GLN A 234 10.81 12.05 17.44
CA GLN A 234 10.84 10.98 18.44
C GLN A 234 12.14 10.98 19.22
#